data_afeaedeb660d6d371f4254355e59433b
#
_entry.id   afeaedeb660d6d371f4254355e59433b
#
_cell.length_a   1.000
_cell.length_b   1.000
_cell.length_c   1.000
_cell.angle_alpha   90.00
_cell.angle_beta   90.00
_cell.angle_gamma   90.00
#
_symmetry.space_group_name_H-M   'P 1'
#
loop_
_entity.id
_entity.type
_entity.pdbx_description
1 polymer ?
#
loop_
_entity_poly.entity_id
_entity_poly.type
_entity_poly.pdbx_seq_one_letter_code
_entity_poly.pdbx_strand_id
1 'polypeptide(L)'
;MGSLALRAREINLAAALLATICLVATAGRGAERLPPNSEQGLLEFANKLRDEQDHYRAITEYRRLLFHYPQTRHAEAARRAIAGCYIAAERWDDAEAWLTELEGGAAGAELRRWATLTRADVRFRAGRFEAAASAYDEFLADHPEAPEVHEARWRKAWCLLLAHRFKLAEAAFRAIGPPSRFAEAAGQLADAAHRLARRRHRSPLLAGILGIVPGLGHVYCGRYKDGLVAFVVNGLLGWGAGSGFAEGAEAAGTVLGLFGTNFYVGSIFGAVNWAHRVNRERAQKAVDELRGKHGI
;
A
#
# COMPACT_ATOMS: atom_id res chain seq x y z
N MET A 1 -6.62 44.24 -73.50
CA MET A 1 -6.43 43.02 -72.71
C MET A 1 -6.21 43.26 -71.20
N GLY A 2 -6.23 44.49 -70.70
CA GLY A 2 -5.96 44.77 -69.28
C GLY A 2 -7.19 44.71 -68.34
N SER A 3 -8.44 44.83 -68.85
CA SER A 3 -9.63 44.91 -67.96
C SER A 3 -10.16 43.55 -67.49
N LEU A 4 -9.92 42.49 -68.19
CA LEU A 4 -10.35 41.13 -67.81
C LEU A 4 -9.46 40.55 -66.71
N ALA A 5 -8.16 40.88 -66.72
CA ALA A 5 -7.19 40.41 -65.67
C ALA A 5 -7.42 41.08 -64.31
N LEU A 6 -7.86 42.35 -64.29
CA LEU A 6 -8.24 43.10 -63.09
C LEU A 6 -9.52 42.51 -62.42
N ARG A 7 -10.55 42.17 -63.22
CA ARG A 7 -11.79 41.57 -62.70
C ARG A 7 -11.57 40.15 -62.15
N ALA A 8 -10.68 39.37 -62.77
CA ALA A 8 -10.35 38.03 -62.28
C ALA A 8 -9.58 38.11 -60.92
N ARG A 9 -8.76 39.12 -60.72
CA ARG A 9 -8.05 39.34 -59.43
C ARG A 9 -9.00 39.77 -58.31
N GLU A 10 -9.98 40.64 -58.61
CA GLU A 10 -10.98 41.04 -57.61
C GLU A 10 -11.93 39.93 -57.22
N ILE A 11 -12.31 39.05 -58.16
CA ILE A 11 -13.14 37.86 -57.88
C ILE A 11 -12.38 36.86 -56.99
N ASN A 12 -11.10 36.68 -57.26
CA ASN A 12 -10.25 35.78 -56.45
C ASN A 12 -10.00 36.33 -55.06
N LEU A 13 -9.84 37.65 -54.89
CA LEU A 13 -9.73 38.30 -53.56
C LEU A 13 -11.04 38.21 -52.77
N ALA A 14 -12.18 38.42 -53.42
CA ALA A 14 -13.50 38.30 -52.77
C ALA A 14 -13.78 36.83 -52.36
N ALA A 15 -13.43 35.87 -53.20
CA ALA A 15 -13.56 34.43 -52.87
C ALA A 15 -12.62 34.00 -51.72
N ALA A 16 -11.37 34.52 -51.69
CA ALA A 16 -10.44 34.28 -50.59
C ALA A 16 -10.93 34.92 -49.28
N LEU A 17 -11.48 36.13 -49.30
CA LEU A 17 -12.08 36.80 -48.14
C LEU A 17 -13.33 36.06 -47.65
N LEU A 18 -14.21 35.58 -48.51
CA LEU A 18 -15.35 34.77 -48.18
C LEU A 18 -14.94 33.44 -47.60
N ALA A 19 -13.93 32.79 -48.14
CA ALA A 19 -13.37 31.50 -47.60
C ALA A 19 -12.76 31.71 -46.18
N THR A 20 -12.04 32.86 -46.00
CA THR A 20 -11.48 33.22 -44.68
C THR A 20 -12.56 33.54 -43.66
N ILE A 21 -13.62 34.26 -44.05
CA ILE A 21 -14.79 34.55 -43.20
C ILE A 21 -15.56 33.25 -42.86
N CYS A 22 -15.73 32.36 -43.80
CA CYS A 22 -16.33 31.04 -43.56
C CYS A 22 -15.45 30.18 -42.63
N LEU A 23 -14.13 30.21 -42.78
CA LEU A 23 -13.19 29.47 -41.89
C LEU A 23 -13.21 30.07 -40.47
N VAL A 24 -13.27 31.38 -40.32
CA VAL A 24 -13.39 32.04 -39.01
C VAL A 24 -14.78 31.81 -38.39
N ALA A 25 -15.84 31.78 -39.20
CA ALA A 25 -17.19 31.48 -38.73
C ALA A 25 -17.36 29.98 -38.33
N THR A 26 -16.63 29.07 -38.94
CA THR A 26 -16.62 27.65 -38.53
C THR A 26 -15.67 27.39 -37.35
N ALA A 27 -14.57 28.12 -37.23
CA ALA A 27 -13.69 28.10 -36.06
C ALA A 27 -14.32 28.73 -34.80
N GLY A 28 -15.31 29.63 -35.01
CA GLY A 28 -16.07 30.27 -33.94
C GLY A 28 -17.31 29.54 -33.45
N ARG A 29 -17.59 28.28 -33.91
CA ARG A 29 -18.50 27.39 -33.21
C ARG A 29 -17.81 26.92 -31.94
N GLY A 30 -17.76 27.82 -30.96
CA GLY A 30 -17.37 27.50 -29.61
C GLY A 30 -18.13 26.24 -29.18
N ALA A 31 -17.42 25.28 -28.64
CA ALA A 31 -18.04 24.12 -28.01
C ALA A 31 -19.22 24.67 -27.19
N GLU A 32 -20.43 24.23 -27.57
CA GLU A 32 -21.66 24.65 -26.92
C GLU A 32 -21.47 24.40 -25.43
N ARG A 33 -21.30 25.46 -24.65
CA ARG A 33 -21.04 25.32 -23.21
C ARG A 33 -22.29 24.72 -22.61
N LEU A 34 -22.17 23.44 -22.28
CA LEU A 34 -23.26 22.71 -21.62
C LEU A 34 -23.72 23.50 -20.38
N PRO A 35 -25.03 23.55 -20.10
CA PRO A 35 -25.53 24.17 -18.89
C PRO A 35 -24.79 23.60 -17.66
N PRO A 36 -24.28 24.41 -16.74
CA PRO A 36 -23.43 23.97 -15.62
C PRO A 36 -24.07 22.87 -14.76
N ASN A 37 -25.39 22.83 -14.70
CA ASN A 37 -26.16 21.84 -13.93
C ASN A 37 -26.79 20.72 -14.78
N SER A 38 -26.45 20.63 -16.08
CA SER A 38 -26.90 19.51 -16.89
C SER A 38 -26.15 18.22 -16.49
N GLU A 39 -26.76 17.06 -16.72
CA GLU A 39 -26.15 15.75 -16.46
C GLU A 39 -24.75 15.66 -17.07
N GLN A 40 -24.63 16.00 -18.34
CA GLN A 40 -23.37 15.94 -19.05
C GLN A 40 -22.37 17.02 -18.57
N GLY A 41 -22.85 18.23 -18.25
CA GLY A 41 -22.02 19.31 -17.73
C GLY A 41 -21.40 18.97 -16.37
N LEU A 42 -22.18 18.37 -15.46
CA LEU A 42 -21.67 17.90 -14.16
C LEU A 42 -20.65 16.77 -14.33
N LEU A 43 -20.92 15.81 -15.22
CA LEU A 43 -20.00 14.70 -15.49
C LEU A 43 -18.66 15.20 -16.07
N GLU A 44 -18.71 16.07 -17.08
CA GLU A 44 -17.53 16.62 -17.73
C GLU A 44 -16.70 17.46 -16.74
N PHE A 45 -17.37 18.26 -15.90
CA PHE A 45 -16.69 19.06 -14.89
C PHE A 45 -16.04 18.17 -13.81
N ALA A 46 -16.73 17.14 -13.33
CA ALA A 46 -16.18 16.19 -12.38
C ALA A 46 -14.95 15.45 -12.96
N ASN A 47 -15.04 15.00 -14.23
CA ASN A 47 -13.92 14.36 -14.92
C ASN A 47 -12.72 15.32 -15.04
N LYS A 48 -12.97 16.58 -15.42
CA LYS A 48 -11.92 17.59 -15.52
C LYS A 48 -11.20 17.79 -14.18
N LEU A 49 -11.93 17.93 -13.09
CA LEU A 49 -11.36 18.09 -11.76
C LEU A 49 -10.52 16.86 -11.35
N ARG A 50 -11.00 15.65 -11.66
CA ARG A 50 -10.24 14.41 -11.43
C ARG A 50 -8.93 14.40 -12.21
N ASP A 51 -8.96 14.80 -13.48
CA ASP A 51 -7.78 14.80 -14.36
C ASP A 51 -6.78 15.91 -13.95
N GLU A 52 -7.26 17.00 -13.35
CA GLU A 52 -6.48 18.06 -12.69
C GLU A 52 -6.00 17.63 -11.27
N GLN A 53 -6.29 16.38 -10.82
CA GLN A 53 -5.96 15.84 -9.50
C GLN A 53 -6.66 16.56 -8.32
N ASP A 54 -7.67 17.39 -8.58
CA ASP A 54 -8.54 17.96 -7.53
C ASP A 54 -9.59 16.93 -7.10
N HIS A 55 -9.10 15.88 -6.43
CA HIS A 55 -9.92 14.73 -6.07
C HIS A 55 -11.08 15.08 -5.15
N TYR A 56 -10.90 16.03 -4.23
CA TYR A 56 -11.95 16.42 -3.29
C TYR A 56 -13.14 17.08 -4.01
N ARG A 57 -12.87 18.01 -4.91
CA ARG A 57 -13.93 18.67 -5.68
C ARG A 57 -14.54 17.73 -6.70
N ALA A 58 -13.73 16.86 -7.33
CA ALA A 58 -14.23 15.83 -8.24
C ALA A 58 -15.26 14.92 -7.55
N ILE A 59 -14.98 14.42 -6.34
CA ILE A 59 -15.91 13.63 -5.53
C ILE A 59 -17.22 14.39 -5.28
N THR A 60 -17.12 15.67 -4.95
CA THR A 60 -18.31 16.53 -4.69
C THR A 60 -19.19 16.62 -5.93
N GLU A 61 -18.60 16.86 -7.11
CA GLU A 61 -19.35 16.98 -8.36
C GLU A 61 -19.91 15.62 -8.84
N TYR A 62 -19.20 14.50 -8.67
CA TYR A 62 -19.76 13.19 -8.92
C TYR A 62 -20.95 12.86 -8.00
N ARG A 63 -20.85 13.19 -6.70
CA ARG A 63 -21.98 13.04 -5.76
C ARG A 63 -23.15 13.94 -6.13
N ARG A 64 -22.88 15.18 -6.59
CA ARG A 64 -23.91 16.08 -7.10
C ARG A 64 -24.60 15.51 -8.33
N LEU A 65 -23.85 14.94 -9.27
CA LEU A 65 -24.42 14.24 -10.43
C LEU A 65 -25.37 13.11 -9.99
N LEU A 66 -24.92 12.25 -9.08
CA LEU A 66 -25.72 11.13 -8.58
C LEU A 66 -26.97 11.58 -7.81
N PHE A 67 -26.90 12.71 -7.13
CA PHE A 67 -28.04 13.29 -6.40
C PHE A 67 -29.09 13.87 -7.35
N HIS A 68 -28.67 14.66 -8.33
CA HIS A 68 -29.61 15.28 -9.28
C HIS A 68 -30.12 14.32 -10.36
N TYR A 69 -29.31 13.32 -10.71
CA TYR A 69 -29.61 12.35 -11.77
C TYR A 69 -29.42 10.92 -11.27
N PRO A 70 -30.24 10.42 -10.33
CA PRO A 70 -30.06 9.10 -9.72
C PRO A 70 -30.19 7.95 -10.71
N GLN A 71 -30.92 8.15 -11.83
CA GLN A 71 -31.12 7.16 -12.89
C GLN A 71 -30.20 7.39 -14.10
N THR A 72 -29.14 8.18 -13.94
CA THR A 72 -28.20 8.42 -15.04
C THR A 72 -27.53 7.13 -15.49
N ARG A 73 -27.36 6.96 -16.80
CA ARG A 73 -26.54 5.87 -17.37
C ARG A 73 -25.08 5.91 -16.89
N HIS A 74 -24.65 7.04 -16.38
CA HIS A 74 -23.28 7.26 -15.86
C HIS A 74 -23.14 6.97 -14.36
N ALA A 75 -24.22 6.51 -13.69
CA ALA A 75 -24.20 6.32 -12.24
C ALA A 75 -23.10 5.34 -11.77
N GLU A 76 -22.93 4.24 -12.48
CA GLU A 76 -21.90 3.26 -12.15
C GLU A 76 -20.50 3.83 -12.34
N ALA A 77 -20.25 4.50 -13.48
CA ALA A 77 -18.97 5.13 -13.77
C ALA A 77 -18.63 6.23 -12.74
N ALA A 78 -19.62 7.05 -12.35
CA ALA A 78 -19.43 8.06 -11.32
C ALA A 78 -19.11 7.45 -9.95
N ARG A 79 -19.79 6.37 -9.56
CA ARG A 79 -19.50 5.65 -8.30
C ARG A 79 -18.08 5.06 -8.28
N ARG A 80 -17.64 4.48 -9.40
CA ARG A 80 -16.27 3.98 -9.57
C ARG A 80 -15.25 5.13 -9.54
N ALA A 81 -15.56 6.27 -10.16
CA ALA A 81 -14.71 7.45 -10.16
C ALA A 81 -14.51 8.04 -8.75
N ILE A 82 -15.56 8.08 -7.91
CA ILE A 82 -15.46 8.49 -6.51
C ILE A 82 -14.47 7.61 -5.75
N ALA A 83 -14.59 6.27 -5.87
CA ALA A 83 -13.62 5.35 -5.26
C ALA A 83 -12.20 5.60 -5.77
N GLY A 84 -12.04 5.79 -7.09
CA GLY A 84 -10.76 6.12 -7.72
C GLY A 84 -10.14 7.41 -7.18
N CYS A 85 -10.95 8.45 -6.95
CA CYS A 85 -10.50 9.71 -6.35
C CYS A 85 -10.01 9.52 -4.90
N TYR A 86 -10.73 8.76 -4.08
CA TYR A 86 -10.28 8.45 -2.72
C TYR A 86 -8.97 7.67 -2.72
N ILE A 87 -8.84 6.67 -3.61
CA ILE A 87 -7.63 5.85 -3.76
C ILE A 87 -6.45 6.71 -4.25
N ALA A 88 -6.66 7.59 -5.23
CA ALA A 88 -5.61 8.46 -5.75
C ALA A 88 -5.14 9.50 -4.72
N ALA A 89 -6.04 9.93 -3.84
CA ALA A 89 -5.73 10.82 -2.72
C ALA A 89 -5.18 10.07 -1.48
N GLU A 90 -4.91 8.76 -1.57
CA GLU A 90 -4.45 7.89 -0.48
C GLU A 90 -5.37 7.92 0.77
N ARG A 91 -6.64 8.28 0.58
CA ARG A 91 -7.66 8.30 1.64
C ARG A 91 -8.26 6.91 1.82
N TRP A 92 -7.47 5.99 2.34
CA TRP A 92 -7.79 4.57 2.40
C TRP A 92 -9.07 4.25 3.18
N ASP A 93 -9.30 4.90 4.32
CA ASP A 93 -10.47 4.67 5.14
C ASP A 93 -11.76 5.16 4.47
N ASP A 94 -11.72 6.31 3.80
CA ASP A 94 -12.86 6.83 3.03
C ASP A 94 -13.15 5.98 1.79
N ALA A 95 -12.10 5.50 1.12
CA ALA A 95 -12.26 4.57 0.00
C ALA A 95 -12.92 3.26 0.46
N GLU A 96 -12.47 2.70 1.59
CA GLU A 96 -13.04 1.48 2.17
C GLU A 96 -14.51 1.68 2.58
N ALA A 97 -14.83 2.79 3.25
CA ALA A 97 -16.20 3.13 3.64
C ALA A 97 -17.13 3.27 2.41
N TRP A 98 -16.68 3.99 1.37
CA TRP A 98 -17.45 4.15 0.14
C TRP A 98 -17.68 2.82 -0.58
N LEU A 99 -16.66 1.97 -0.68
CA LEU A 99 -16.79 0.65 -1.32
C LEU A 99 -17.75 -0.26 -0.53
N THR A 100 -17.71 -0.21 0.80
CA THR A 100 -18.65 -0.95 1.67
C THR A 100 -20.10 -0.48 1.45
N GLU A 101 -20.31 0.84 1.29
CA GLU A 101 -21.64 1.38 0.94
C GLU A 101 -22.13 0.84 -0.40
N LEU A 102 -21.24 0.72 -1.40
CA LEU A 102 -21.60 0.15 -2.71
C LEU A 102 -21.93 -1.34 -2.64
N GLU A 103 -21.29 -2.10 -1.77
CA GLU A 103 -21.58 -3.52 -1.57
C GLU A 103 -22.97 -3.74 -0.95
N GLY A 104 -23.36 -2.92 0.02
CA GLY A 104 -24.65 -3.01 0.73
C GLY A 104 -25.82 -2.35 0.01
N GLY A 105 -25.58 -1.52 -1.01
CA GLY A 105 -26.58 -0.73 -1.69
C GLY A 105 -27.30 -1.47 -2.81
N ALA A 106 -28.28 -0.77 -3.45
CA ALA A 106 -29.01 -1.24 -4.63
C ALA A 106 -28.16 -1.24 -5.92
N ALA A 107 -26.85 -1.41 -5.80
CA ALA A 107 -25.94 -1.48 -6.93
C ALA A 107 -26.11 -2.79 -7.70
N GLY A 108 -25.86 -2.76 -9.01
CA GLY A 108 -25.86 -3.97 -9.85
C GLY A 108 -24.82 -4.99 -9.36
N ALA A 109 -25.04 -6.28 -9.66
CA ALA A 109 -24.16 -7.35 -9.21
C ALA A 109 -22.70 -7.14 -9.65
N GLU A 110 -22.47 -6.59 -10.83
CA GLU A 110 -21.15 -6.29 -11.34
C GLU A 110 -20.43 -5.19 -10.53
N LEU A 111 -21.17 -4.11 -10.17
CA LEU A 111 -20.59 -3.04 -9.37
C LEU A 111 -20.27 -3.52 -7.94
N ARG A 112 -21.13 -4.36 -7.35
CA ARG A 112 -20.84 -4.98 -6.03
C ARG A 112 -19.59 -5.84 -6.09
N ARG A 113 -19.50 -6.76 -7.07
CA ARG A 113 -18.31 -7.60 -7.27
C ARG A 113 -17.05 -6.77 -7.41
N TRP A 114 -17.10 -5.72 -8.23
CA TRP A 114 -15.99 -4.79 -8.40
C TRP A 114 -15.64 -4.07 -7.08
N ALA A 115 -16.65 -3.65 -6.31
CA ALA A 115 -16.42 -2.97 -5.03
C ALA A 115 -15.73 -3.88 -4.01
N THR A 116 -16.17 -5.15 -3.88
CA THR A 116 -15.54 -6.13 -2.98
C THR A 116 -14.08 -6.37 -3.36
N LEU A 117 -13.77 -6.58 -4.64
CA LEU A 117 -12.40 -6.76 -5.08
C LEU A 117 -11.55 -5.50 -4.86
N THR A 118 -12.10 -4.32 -5.19
CA THR A 118 -11.39 -3.05 -5.02
C THR A 118 -11.15 -2.73 -3.54
N ARG A 119 -12.05 -3.12 -2.64
CA ARG A 119 -11.86 -2.98 -1.19
C ARG A 119 -10.67 -3.81 -0.69
N ALA A 120 -10.52 -5.03 -1.21
CA ALA A 120 -9.34 -5.83 -0.91
C ALA A 120 -8.04 -5.16 -1.42
N ASP A 121 -8.08 -4.57 -2.63
CA ASP A 121 -6.96 -3.82 -3.20
C ASP A 121 -6.62 -2.55 -2.39
N VAL A 122 -7.62 -1.85 -1.87
CA VAL A 122 -7.42 -0.69 -0.98
C VAL A 122 -6.70 -1.10 0.28
N ARG A 123 -7.12 -2.18 0.93
CA ARG A 123 -6.44 -2.73 2.12
C ARG A 123 -5.00 -3.13 1.82
N PHE A 124 -4.75 -3.73 0.66
CA PHE A 124 -3.41 -4.07 0.21
C PHE A 124 -2.52 -2.83 0.06
N ARG A 125 -3.00 -1.79 -0.63
CA ARG A 125 -2.28 -0.52 -0.83
C ARG A 125 -2.05 0.23 0.48
N ALA A 126 -3.00 0.15 1.41
CA ALA A 126 -2.88 0.72 2.76
C ALA A 126 -1.88 -0.04 3.65
N GLY A 127 -1.26 -1.13 3.17
CA GLY A 127 -0.34 -1.97 3.95
C GLY A 127 -1.04 -2.87 4.97
N ARG A 128 -2.36 -2.98 4.93
CA ARG A 128 -3.18 -3.81 5.83
C ARG A 128 -3.27 -5.24 5.29
N PHE A 129 -2.11 -5.90 5.14
CA PHE A 129 -1.97 -7.14 4.40
C PHE A 129 -2.82 -8.30 4.94
N GLU A 130 -2.94 -8.48 6.25
CA GLU A 130 -3.78 -9.53 6.83
C GLU A 130 -5.27 -9.29 6.52
N ALA A 131 -5.73 -8.05 6.68
CA ALA A 131 -7.10 -7.67 6.34
C ALA A 131 -7.38 -7.76 4.83
N ALA A 132 -6.39 -7.45 3.99
CA ALA A 132 -6.49 -7.62 2.56
C ALA A 132 -6.60 -9.11 2.17
N ALA A 133 -5.79 -9.98 2.79
CA ALA A 133 -5.86 -11.43 2.53
C ALA A 133 -7.25 -11.99 2.87
N SER A 134 -7.85 -11.58 4.01
CA SER A 134 -9.21 -11.98 4.39
C SER A 134 -10.25 -11.46 3.39
N ALA A 135 -10.11 -10.21 2.92
CA ALA A 135 -11.05 -9.65 1.93
C ALA A 135 -10.95 -10.35 0.56
N TYR A 136 -9.75 -10.77 0.16
CA TYR A 136 -9.64 -11.62 -1.04
C TYR A 136 -10.25 -13.01 -0.83
N ASP A 137 -10.21 -13.57 0.39
CA ASP A 137 -10.89 -14.83 0.69
C ASP A 137 -12.40 -14.70 0.61
N GLU A 138 -12.98 -13.62 1.14
CA GLU A 138 -14.39 -13.27 1.00
C GLU A 138 -14.76 -13.19 -0.50
N PHE A 139 -14.00 -12.42 -1.29
CA PHE A 139 -14.22 -12.31 -2.73
C PHE A 139 -14.19 -13.66 -3.45
N LEU A 140 -13.22 -14.51 -3.15
CA LEU A 140 -13.05 -15.83 -3.78
C LEU A 140 -14.16 -16.81 -3.39
N ALA A 141 -14.73 -16.67 -2.19
CA ALA A 141 -15.86 -17.48 -1.72
C ALA A 141 -17.16 -17.05 -2.40
N ASP A 142 -17.39 -15.73 -2.51
CA ASP A 142 -18.64 -15.18 -3.07
C ASP A 142 -18.66 -15.22 -4.60
N HIS A 143 -17.49 -15.21 -5.25
CA HIS A 143 -17.36 -15.11 -6.71
C HIS A 143 -16.38 -16.14 -7.31
N PRO A 144 -16.62 -17.45 -7.13
CA PRO A 144 -15.68 -18.50 -7.53
C PRO A 144 -15.42 -18.58 -9.05
N GLU A 145 -16.39 -18.14 -9.85
CA GLU A 145 -16.34 -18.17 -11.33
C GLU A 145 -15.99 -16.80 -11.95
N ALA A 146 -15.64 -15.80 -11.12
CA ALA A 146 -15.31 -14.48 -11.63
C ALA A 146 -13.99 -14.50 -12.46
N PRO A 147 -13.90 -13.72 -13.53
CA PRO A 147 -12.68 -13.65 -14.35
C PRO A 147 -11.46 -13.18 -13.54
N GLU A 148 -11.67 -12.46 -12.45
CA GLU A 148 -10.63 -11.94 -11.57
C GLU A 148 -10.09 -12.96 -10.54
N VAL A 149 -10.64 -14.18 -10.48
CA VAL A 149 -10.27 -15.23 -9.49
C VAL A 149 -8.77 -15.52 -9.48
N HIS A 150 -8.14 -15.62 -10.64
CA HIS A 150 -6.69 -15.89 -10.71
C HIS A 150 -5.86 -14.73 -10.16
N GLU A 151 -6.27 -13.50 -10.44
CA GLU A 151 -5.64 -12.28 -9.93
C GLU A 151 -5.84 -12.16 -8.41
N ALA A 152 -7.06 -12.42 -7.93
CA ALA A 152 -7.38 -12.37 -6.50
C ALA A 152 -6.58 -13.40 -5.69
N ARG A 153 -6.43 -14.65 -6.20
CA ARG A 153 -5.58 -15.68 -5.58
C ARG A 153 -4.11 -15.24 -5.52
N TRP A 154 -3.61 -14.66 -6.59
CA TRP A 154 -2.25 -14.14 -6.67
C TRP A 154 -2.01 -13.04 -5.64
N ARG A 155 -2.89 -12.03 -5.59
CA ARG A 155 -2.80 -10.92 -4.63
C ARG A 155 -2.95 -11.37 -3.19
N LYS A 156 -3.88 -12.30 -2.90
CA LYS A 156 -3.99 -12.92 -1.58
C LYS A 156 -2.68 -13.57 -1.13
N ALA A 157 -2.05 -14.38 -2.01
CA ALA A 157 -0.80 -15.04 -1.69
C ALA A 157 0.32 -14.03 -1.37
N TRP A 158 0.38 -12.92 -2.12
CA TRP A 158 1.29 -11.81 -1.83
C TRP A 158 0.96 -11.11 -0.51
N CYS A 159 -0.32 -10.88 -0.19
CA CYS A 159 -0.72 -10.34 1.11
C CYS A 159 -0.17 -11.19 2.26
N LEU A 160 -0.31 -12.51 2.17
CA LEU A 160 0.19 -13.44 3.19
C LEU A 160 1.73 -13.40 3.30
N LEU A 161 2.43 -13.28 2.19
CA LEU A 161 3.90 -13.15 2.16
C LEU A 161 4.35 -11.84 2.82
N LEU A 162 3.70 -10.71 2.49
CA LEU A 162 3.98 -9.38 3.03
C LEU A 162 3.59 -9.28 4.51
N ALA A 163 2.57 -10.02 4.95
CA ALA A 163 2.18 -10.18 6.36
C ALA A 163 3.11 -11.13 7.13
N HIS A 164 4.18 -11.64 6.52
CA HIS A 164 5.11 -12.62 7.09
C HIS A 164 4.46 -13.95 7.50
N ARG A 165 3.29 -14.28 6.94
CA ARG A 165 2.59 -15.56 7.13
C ARG A 165 3.12 -16.62 6.16
N PHE A 166 4.42 -16.89 6.21
CA PHE A 166 5.15 -17.66 5.19
C PHE A 166 4.57 -19.04 4.90
N LYS A 167 4.09 -19.78 5.93
CA LYS A 167 3.46 -21.10 5.71
C LYS A 167 2.14 -20.98 4.94
N LEU A 168 1.33 -19.95 5.24
CA LEU A 168 0.08 -19.71 4.55
C LEU A 168 0.35 -19.18 3.14
N ALA A 169 1.36 -18.32 2.97
CA ALA A 169 1.78 -17.84 1.66
C ALA A 169 2.26 -18.98 0.76
N GLU A 170 3.08 -19.90 1.29
CA GLU A 170 3.50 -21.12 0.58
C GLU A 170 2.30 -21.92 0.07
N ALA A 171 1.33 -22.21 0.94
CA ALA A 171 0.13 -22.96 0.57
C ALA A 171 -0.71 -22.21 -0.47
N ALA A 172 -0.87 -20.88 -0.29
CA ALA A 172 -1.63 -20.05 -1.22
C ALA A 172 -0.98 -19.98 -2.60
N PHE A 173 0.35 -19.80 -2.68
CA PHE A 173 1.06 -19.84 -3.96
C PHE A 173 1.01 -21.21 -4.63
N ARG A 174 1.15 -22.31 -3.89
CA ARG A 174 1.04 -23.68 -4.44
C ARG A 174 -0.34 -24.00 -5.00
N ALA A 175 -1.38 -23.34 -4.49
CA ALA A 175 -2.74 -23.50 -5.01
C ALA A 175 -2.95 -22.78 -6.36
N ILE A 176 -1.99 -21.96 -6.84
CA ILE A 176 -2.07 -21.28 -8.12
C ILE A 176 -1.38 -22.15 -9.19
N GLY A 177 -2.17 -23.00 -9.83
CA GLY A 177 -1.71 -23.84 -10.93
C GLY A 177 -2.22 -23.36 -12.29
N PRO A 178 -1.90 -24.13 -13.37
CA PRO A 178 -2.50 -23.89 -14.69
C PRO A 178 -4.05 -23.91 -14.61
N PRO A 179 -4.76 -23.12 -15.40
CA PRO A 179 -4.28 -22.28 -16.52
C PRO A 179 -3.86 -20.86 -16.13
N SER A 180 -3.59 -20.56 -14.86
CA SER A 180 -3.21 -19.22 -14.43
C SER A 180 -1.88 -18.76 -15.07
N ARG A 181 -1.84 -17.53 -15.60
CA ARG A 181 -0.60 -16.88 -16.06
C ARG A 181 0.46 -16.74 -14.97
N PHE A 182 0.06 -16.83 -13.71
CA PHE A 182 0.93 -16.69 -12.55
C PHE A 182 1.53 -18.02 -12.07
N ALA A 183 1.17 -19.16 -12.68
CA ALA A 183 1.50 -20.49 -12.18
C ALA A 183 3.01 -20.71 -11.99
N GLU A 184 3.83 -20.29 -12.96
CA GLU A 184 5.30 -20.43 -12.87
C GLU A 184 5.89 -19.57 -11.74
N ALA A 185 5.53 -18.27 -11.73
CA ALA A 185 6.00 -17.35 -10.70
C ALA A 185 5.52 -17.77 -9.30
N ALA A 186 4.29 -18.29 -9.20
CA ALA A 186 3.72 -18.82 -7.97
C ALA A 186 4.53 -20.02 -7.44
N GLY A 187 4.97 -20.94 -8.31
CA GLY A 187 5.84 -22.03 -7.93
C GLY A 187 7.17 -21.55 -7.31
N GLN A 188 7.82 -20.58 -7.96
CA GLN A 188 9.07 -19.99 -7.46
C GLN A 188 8.87 -19.27 -6.11
N LEU A 189 7.75 -18.57 -5.95
CA LEU A 189 7.42 -17.86 -4.71
C LEU A 189 6.99 -18.81 -3.59
N ALA A 190 6.32 -19.92 -3.90
CA ALA A 190 6.01 -20.96 -2.94
C ALA A 190 7.30 -21.55 -2.33
N ASP A 191 8.29 -21.86 -3.17
CA ASP A 191 9.58 -22.34 -2.71
C ASP A 191 10.36 -21.29 -1.90
N ALA A 192 10.27 -20.03 -2.28
CA ALA A 192 10.84 -18.92 -1.51
C ALA A 192 10.15 -18.79 -0.14
N ALA A 193 8.82 -18.82 -0.09
CA ALA A 193 8.04 -18.79 1.15
C ALA A 193 8.35 -19.99 2.06
N HIS A 194 8.51 -21.20 1.47
CA HIS A 194 8.94 -22.38 2.18
C HIS A 194 10.32 -22.21 2.86
N ARG A 195 11.30 -21.68 2.11
CA ARG A 195 12.63 -21.38 2.67
C ARG A 195 12.55 -20.36 3.81
N LEU A 196 11.71 -19.32 3.67
CA LEU A 196 11.50 -18.30 4.70
C LEU A 196 10.82 -18.88 5.94
N ALA A 197 9.81 -19.75 5.76
CA ALA A 197 9.12 -20.44 6.86
C ALA A 197 10.05 -21.34 7.69
N ARG A 198 11.06 -21.94 7.05
CA ARG A 198 12.05 -22.83 7.70
C ARG A 198 13.33 -22.13 8.13
N ARG A 199 13.45 -20.82 7.88
CA ARG A 199 14.65 -20.08 8.24
C ARG A 199 14.88 -20.12 9.74
N ARG A 200 16.14 -20.39 10.11
CA ARG A 200 16.55 -20.41 11.52
C ARG A 200 16.45 -18.99 12.11
N HIS A 201 15.53 -18.81 13.05
CA HIS A 201 15.38 -17.56 13.80
C HIS A 201 16.37 -17.53 14.98
N ARG A 202 16.84 -16.35 15.35
CA ARG A 202 17.51 -16.15 16.64
C ARG A 202 16.45 -16.27 17.72
N SER A 203 16.63 -17.24 18.64
CA SER A 203 15.69 -17.43 19.74
C SER A 203 15.77 -16.27 20.75
N PRO A 204 14.68 -15.51 20.98
CA PRO A 204 14.69 -14.46 22.00
C PRO A 204 14.92 -15.01 23.40
N LEU A 205 14.36 -16.20 23.69
CA LEU A 205 14.57 -16.90 24.96
C LEU A 205 16.06 -17.21 25.18
N LEU A 206 16.72 -17.78 24.16
CA LEU A 206 18.15 -18.08 24.23
C LEU A 206 19.00 -16.80 24.36
N ALA A 207 18.62 -15.73 23.69
CA ALA A 207 19.27 -14.42 23.84
C ALA A 207 19.15 -13.88 25.27
N GLY A 208 18.00 -14.08 25.92
CA GLY A 208 17.77 -13.72 27.31
C GLY A 208 18.59 -14.59 28.29
N ILE A 209 18.56 -15.91 28.11
CA ILE A 209 19.35 -16.84 28.95
C ILE A 209 20.84 -16.55 28.83
N LEU A 210 21.37 -16.35 27.62
CA LEU A 210 22.75 -15.98 27.42
C LEU A 210 23.06 -14.57 27.96
N GLY A 211 22.04 -13.69 28.03
CA GLY A 211 22.15 -12.35 28.61
C GLY A 211 22.39 -12.33 30.12
N ILE A 212 22.19 -13.48 30.84
CA ILE A 212 22.55 -13.63 32.25
C ILE A 212 24.06 -13.40 32.43
N VAL A 213 24.89 -13.85 31.47
CA VAL A 213 26.27 -13.40 31.41
C VAL A 213 26.29 -12.10 30.61
N PRO A 214 26.70 -10.96 31.24
CA PRO A 214 26.65 -9.65 30.59
C PRO A 214 27.32 -9.66 29.20
N GLY A 215 26.56 -9.21 28.21
CA GLY A 215 27.03 -9.09 26.83
C GLY A 215 26.86 -10.33 25.94
N LEU A 216 26.80 -11.57 26.47
CA LEU A 216 26.69 -12.78 25.65
C LEU A 216 25.39 -12.84 24.84
N GLY A 217 24.28 -12.36 25.37
CA GLY A 217 23.02 -12.28 24.63
C GLY A 217 23.12 -11.38 23.39
N HIS A 218 23.85 -10.27 23.48
CA HIS A 218 24.14 -9.38 22.36
C HIS A 218 25.08 -10.05 21.33
N VAL A 219 26.12 -10.73 21.80
CA VAL A 219 27.04 -11.51 20.93
C VAL A 219 26.29 -12.58 20.15
N TYR A 220 25.37 -13.32 20.81
CA TYR A 220 24.50 -14.29 20.14
C TYR A 220 23.68 -13.66 19.02
N CYS A 221 23.22 -12.44 19.18
CA CYS A 221 22.51 -11.70 18.15
C CYS A 221 23.42 -11.08 17.06
N GLY A 222 24.74 -11.22 17.18
CA GLY A 222 25.74 -10.68 16.24
C GLY A 222 26.16 -9.23 16.55
N ARG A 223 25.82 -8.72 17.74
CA ARG A 223 26.18 -7.38 18.20
C ARG A 223 27.40 -7.42 19.13
N TYR A 224 28.55 -7.70 18.57
CA TYR A 224 29.78 -7.88 19.32
C TYR A 224 30.20 -6.61 20.09
N LYS A 225 30.04 -5.42 19.47
CA LYS A 225 30.38 -4.13 20.12
C LYS A 225 29.53 -3.86 21.36
N ASP A 226 28.22 -4.04 21.23
CA ASP A 226 27.29 -3.83 22.34
C ASP A 226 27.46 -4.90 23.42
N GLY A 227 27.80 -6.13 23.01
CA GLY A 227 28.16 -7.20 23.94
C GLY A 227 29.38 -6.86 24.79
N LEU A 228 30.41 -6.31 24.17
CA LEU A 228 31.61 -5.85 24.87
C LEU A 228 31.29 -4.69 25.83
N VAL A 229 30.55 -3.69 25.38
CA VAL A 229 30.13 -2.56 26.21
C VAL A 229 29.31 -3.05 27.42
N ALA A 230 28.32 -3.93 27.19
CA ALA A 230 27.51 -4.48 28.27
C ALA A 230 28.36 -5.28 29.27
N PHE A 231 29.34 -6.05 28.81
CA PHE A 231 30.25 -6.79 29.68
C PHE A 231 31.10 -5.85 30.54
N VAL A 232 31.77 -4.85 29.91
CA VAL A 232 32.67 -3.92 30.60
C VAL A 232 31.89 -3.06 31.62
N VAL A 233 30.76 -2.47 31.20
CA VAL A 233 29.97 -1.59 32.08
C VAL A 233 29.40 -2.35 33.27
N ASN A 234 28.80 -3.53 33.04
CA ASN A 234 28.31 -4.34 34.16
C ASN A 234 29.44 -4.80 35.09
N GLY A 235 30.61 -5.15 34.54
CA GLY A 235 31.77 -5.53 35.32
C GLY A 235 32.27 -4.37 36.21
N LEU A 236 32.40 -3.16 35.65
CA LEU A 236 32.80 -1.96 36.38
C LEU A 236 31.79 -1.56 37.47
N LEU A 237 30.51 -1.58 37.16
CA LEU A 237 29.46 -1.25 38.14
C LEU A 237 29.39 -2.28 39.27
N GLY A 238 29.51 -3.58 38.95
CA GLY A 238 29.53 -4.64 39.96
C GLY A 238 30.78 -4.58 40.84
N TRP A 239 31.97 -4.34 40.21
CA TRP A 239 33.23 -4.16 40.96
C TRP A 239 33.19 -2.92 41.85
N GLY A 240 32.71 -1.78 41.31
CA GLY A 240 32.61 -0.52 42.07
C GLY A 240 31.61 -0.61 43.22
N ALA A 241 30.49 -1.33 43.05
CA ALA A 241 29.56 -1.58 44.15
C ALA A 241 30.19 -2.46 45.23
N GLY A 242 30.86 -3.53 44.82
CA GLY A 242 31.56 -4.44 45.75
C GLY A 242 32.67 -3.77 46.52
N SER A 243 33.54 -2.97 45.88
CA SER A 243 34.61 -2.23 46.57
C SER A 243 34.04 -1.15 47.48
N GLY A 244 32.95 -0.45 47.12
CA GLY A 244 32.31 0.54 47.98
C GLY A 244 31.80 -0.07 49.30
N PHE A 245 31.23 -1.25 49.28
CA PHE A 245 30.86 -1.97 50.50
C PHE A 245 32.06 -2.47 51.32
N ALA A 246 33.09 -2.97 50.64
CA ALA A 246 34.28 -3.48 51.32
C ALA A 246 35.11 -2.38 52.02
N GLU A 247 35.07 -1.16 51.48
CA GLU A 247 35.80 0.01 52.04
C GLU A 247 34.99 0.87 53.01
N GLY A 248 33.74 0.44 53.34
CA GLY A 248 32.85 1.16 54.26
C GLY A 248 32.17 2.40 53.64
N ALA A 249 32.23 2.56 52.28
CA ALA A 249 31.54 3.60 51.54
C ALA A 249 30.14 3.13 51.11
N GLU A 250 29.28 2.72 52.07
CA GLU A 250 28.00 2.04 51.87
C GLU A 250 27.04 2.81 50.92
N ALA A 251 27.01 4.15 51.04
CA ALA A 251 26.18 4.99 50.19
C ALA A 251 26.60 4.88 48.69
N ALA A 252 27.91 4.93 48.44
CA ALA A 252 28.44 4.77 47.08
C ALA A 252 28.22 3.36 46.53
N GLY A 253 28.47 2.33 47.37
CA GLY A 253 28.18 0.92 47.03
C GLY A 253 26.72 0.69 46.67
N THR A 254 25.78 1.26 47.44
CA THR A 254 24.35 1.18 47.22
C THR A 254 23.95 1.85 45.91
N VAL A 255 24.41 3.06 45.66
CA VAL A 255 24.07 3.79 44.41
C VAL A 255 24.61 3.01 43.20
N LEU A 256 25.88 2.58 43.20
CA LEU A 256 26.45 1.80 42.09
C LEU A 256 25.75 0.45 41.91
N GLY A 257 25.33 -0.20 42.98
CA GLY A 257 24.58 -1.45 42.94
C GLY A 257 23.20 -1.27 42.31
N LEU A 258 22.48 -0.21 42.63
CA LEU A 258 21.21 0.13 42.02
C LEU A 258 21.35 0.42 40.54
N PHE A 259 22.30 1.26 40.15
CA PHE A 259 22.60 1.53 38.73
C PHE A 259 23.05 0.26 38.01
N GLY A 260 23.91 -0.56 38.61
CA GLY A 260 24.38 -1.84 38.06
C GLY A 260 23.22 -2.82 37.79
N THR A 261 22.33 -2.96 38.77
CA THR A 261 21.15 -3.84 38.63
C THR A 261 20.26 -3.38 37.48
N ASN A 262 19.96 -2.07 37.40
CA ASN A 262 19.13 -1.55 36.30
C ASN A 262 19.81 -1.76 34.94
N PHE A 263 21.11 -1.48 34.83
CA PHE A 263 21.86 -1.68 33.59
C PHE A 263 21.96 -3.16 33.21
N TYR A 264 22.15 -4.04 34.18
CA TYR A 264 22.20 -5.48 34.00
C TYR A 264 20.88 -6.02 33.43
N VAL A 265 19.76 -5.71 34.10
CA VAL A 265 18.42 -6.11 33.64
C VAL A 265 18.12 -5.52 32.26
N GLY A 266 18.45 -4.24 32.06
CA GLY A 266 18.29 -3.58 30.76
C GLY A 266 19.09 -4.25 29.64
N SER A 267 20.30 -4.76 29.91
CA SER A 267 21.12 -5.47 28.93
C SER A 267 20.50 -6.81 28.52
N ILE A 268 19.87 -7.56 29.44
CA ILE A 268 19.17 -8.81 29.13
C ILE A 268 17.95 -8.53 28.23
N PHE A 269 17.09 -7.58 28.61
CA PHE A 269 15.94 -7.18 27.79
C PHE A 269 16.39 -6.63 26.43
N GLY A 270 17.49 -5.89 26.38
CA GLY A 270 18.10 -5.39 25.16
C GLY A 270 18.46 -6.54 24.20
N ALA A 271 19.08 -7.61 24.69
CA ALA A 271 19.42 -8.79 23.89
C ALA A 271 18.19 -9.52 23.35
N VAL A 272 17.13 -9.66 24.16
CA VAL A 272 15.84 -10.28 23.76
C VAL A 272 15.19 -9.46 22.64
N ASN A 273 15.04 -8.16 22.85
CA ASN A 273 14.45 -7.25 21.86
C ASN A 273 15.24 -7.24 20.56
N TRP A 274 16.56 -7.33 20.66
CA TRP A 274 17.43 -7.39 19.49
C TRP A 274 17.26 -8.68 18.69
N ALA A 275 17.08 -9.82 19.34
CA ALA A 275 16.76 -11.07 18.65
C ALA A 275 15.47 -10.95 17.81
N HIS A 276 14.41 -10.35 18.37
CA HIS A 276 13.17 -10.06 17.64
C HIS A 276 13.43 -9.12 16.45
N ARG A 277 14.21 -8.06 16.66
CA ARG A 277 14.52 -7.06 15.63
C ARG A 277 15.28 -7.67 14.46
N VAL A 278 16.36 -8.42 14.73
CA VAL A 278 17.17 -9.08 13.68
C VAL A 278 16.33 -10.06 12.87
N ASN A 279 15.44 -10.81 13.52
CA ASN A 279 14.56 -11.73 12.81
C ASN A 279 13.61 -10.99 11.87
N ARG A 280 12.99 -9.91 12.33
CA ARG A 280 12.11 -9.07 11.49
C ARG A 280 12.85 -8.43 10.32
N GLU A 281 14.00 -7.80 10.58
CA GLU A 281 14.79 -7.15 9.52
C GLU A 281 15.23 -8.15 8.43
N ARG A 282 15.63 -9.36 8.83
CA ARG A 282 16.01 -10.41 7.88
C ARG A 282 14.83 -10.93 7.06
N ALA A 283 13.66 -11.05 7.68
CA ALA A 283 12.45 -11.46 7.00
C ALA A 283 12.00 -10.39 6.02
N GLN A 284 11.94 -9.13 6.49
CA GLN A 284 11.56 -7.98 5.66
C GLN A 284 12.48 -7.84 4.44
N LYS A 285 13.79 -7.85 4.64
CA LYS A 285 14.74 -7.76 3.53
C LYS A 285 14.53 -8.83 2.46
N ALA A 286 14.27 -10.07 2.87
CA ALA A 286 14.02 -11.15 1.92
C ALA A 286 12.68 -10.98 1.17
N VAL A 287 11.67 -10.45 1.84
CA VAL A 287 10.36 -10.14 1.22
C VAL A 287 10.51 -8.98 0.25
N ASP A 288 11.26 -7.93 0.59
CA ASP A 288 11.51 -6.77 -0.26
C ASP A 288 12.29 -7.15 -1.54
N GLU A 289 13.27 -8.07 -1.41
CA GLU A 289 13.98 -8.64 -2.57
C GLU A 289 13.03 -9.37 -3.52
N LEU A 290 12.10 -10.18 -2.98
CA LEU A 290 11.08 -10.88 -3.77
C LEU A 290 10.10 -9.90 -4.42
N ARG A 291 9.68 -8.87 -3.67
CA ARG A 291 8.81 -7.81 -4.16
C ARG A 291 9.43 -7.06 -5.33
N GLY A 292 10.68 -6.64 -5.20
CA GLY A 292 11.43 -5.96 -6.27
C GLY A 292 11.59 -6.80 -7.52
N LYS A 293 11.83 -8.12 -7.36
CA LYS A 293 11.97 -9.05 -8.48
C LYS A 293 10.69 -9.26 -9.28
N HIS A 294 9.53 -9.18 -8.64
CA HIS A 294 8.22 -9.45 -9.26
C HIS A 294 7.39 -8.20 -9.54
N GLY A 295 7.90 -6.99 -9.23
CA GLY A 295 7.25 -5.72 -9.56
C GLY A 295 5.94 -5.46 -8.83
N ILE A 296 5.83 -5.85 -7.55
CA ILE A 296 4.62 -5.72 -6.72
C ILE A 296 4.73 -4.48 -5.82
#